data_e82b3cdab3042437e68f8782d75ddc0a
#
_entry.id   e82b3cdab3042437e68f8782d75ddc0a
#
_cell.length_a   1.000
_cell.length_b   1.000
_cell.length_c   1.000
_cell.angle_alpha   90.00
_cell.angle_beta   90.00
_cell.angle_gamma   90.00
#
_symmetry.space_group_name_H-M   'P 1'
#
loop_
_entity.id
_entity.type
_entity.pdbx_description
1 polymer ?
#
loop_
_entity_poly.entity_id
_entity_poly.type
_entity_poly.pdbx_seq_one_letter_code
_entity_poly.pdbx_strand_id
1 'polypeptide(L)'
;LADTLHENNADISDIADNAHLNQTILANMYSPLVNLIRQMNVNDAYIILNGPGRENEPAKTARAALYLRTNAPNNYYPKNSDLLLRIGVPAISRKYNLALDSYWQSCFVPSLCADTDFFDQPYNAYLHSQGTANAAPSDWGYWCMGRKLYEHDAANLMTYSVPLYNASGTLWGILGIGFFQQNLESVLPAADLGDGGGAWLL
;
A
#
# COMPACT_ATOMS: atom_id res chain seq x y z
N LEU A 1 -5.47 10.87 9.70
CA LEU A 1 -6.59 9.99 10.04
C LEU A 1 -7.46 10.61 11.15
N ALA A 2 -6.87 10.99 12.28
CA ALA A 2 -7.63 11.56 13.40
C ALA A 2 -8.48 12.76 12.97
N ASP A 3 -7.90 13.71 12.23
CA ASP A 3 -8.63 14.87 11.72
C ASP A 3 -9.79 14.47 10.81
N THR A 4 -9.58 13.50 9.92
CA THR A 4 -10.63 12.99 9.01
C THR A 4 -11.78 12.33 9.78
N LEU A 5 -11.49 11.54 10.80
CA LEU A 5 -12.51 10.92 11.65
C LEU A 5 -13.29 11.98 12.41
N HIS A 6 -12.60 12.96 13.00
CA HIS A 6 -13.23 14.05 13.73
C HIS A 6 -14.14 14.91 12.82
N GLU A 7 -13.68 15.29 11.63
CA GLU A 7 -14.46 16.07 10.66
C GLU A 7 -15.73 15.35 10.18
N ASN A 8 -15.71 14.02 10.14
CA ASN A 8 -16.86 13.19 9.76
C ASN A 8 -17.68 12.70 10.96
N ASN A 9 -17.36 13.14 12.17
CA ASN A 9 -18.00 12.68 13.42
C ASN A 9 -18.05 11.13 13.51
N ALA A 10 -16.93 10.49 13.15
CA ALA A 10 -16.77 9.05 13.00
C ALA A 10 -15.72 8.51 13.96
N ASP A 11 -15.84 7.22 14.29
CA ASP A 11 -14.85 6.45 15.02
C ASP A 11 -14.06 5.54 14.06
N ILE A 12 -12.91 5.04 14.50
CA ILE A 12 -12.08 4.11 13.73
C ILE A 12 -12.81 2.78 13.45
N SER A 13 -13.75 2.38 14.28
CA SER A 13 -14.61 1.21 14.07
C SER A 13 -15.54 1.36 12.87
N ASP A 14 -15.91 2.60 12.49
CA ASP A 14 -16.79 2.87 11.36
C ASP A 14 -16.13 2.55 10.01
N ILE A 15 -14.80 2.42 9.99
CA ILE A 15 -14.05 1.94 8.81
C ILE A 15 -14.56 0.58 8.34
N ALA A 16 -14.98 -0.28 9.26
CA ALA A 16 -15.41 -1.64 8.95
C ALA A 16 -16.64 -1.71 8.03
N ASP A 17 -17.52 -0.70 8.08
CA ASP A 17 -18.83 -0.75 7.42
C ASP A 17 -19.16 0.47 6.55
N ASN A 18 -18.34 1.54 6.60
CA ASN A 18 -18.65 2.81 5.94
C ASN A 18 -17.76 3.07 4.72
N ALA A 19 -18.23 2.66 3.53
CA ALA A 19 -17.50 2.84 2.27
C ALA A 19 -17.23 4.32 1.94
N HIS A 20 -18.14 5.24 2.25
CA HIS A 20 -17.96 6.67 1.99
C HIS A 20 -16.87 7.27 2.87
N LEU A 21 -16.87 6.95 4.16
CA LEU A 21 -15.81 7.34 5.09
C LEU A 21 -14.44 6.81 4.60
N ASN A 22 -14.38 5.55 4.18
CA ASN A 22 -13.17 4.93 3.67
C ASN A 22 -12.61 5.66 2.44
N GLN A 23 -13.47 6.08 1.51
CA GLN A 23 -13.05 6.87 0.35
C GLN A 23 -12.49 8.25 0.76
N THR A 24 -13.09 8.90 1.77
CA THR A 24 -12.62 10.18 2.32
C THR A 24 -11.24 10.01 2.99
N ILE A 25 -11.06 8.96 3.80
CA ILE A 25 -9.77 8.61 4.41
C ILE A 25 -8.71 8.43 3.32
N LEU A 26 -9.00 7.63 2.28
CA LEU A 26 -8.06 7.34 1.20
C LEU A 26 -7.69 8.60 0.41
N ALA A 27 -8.63 9.52 0.18
CA ALA A 27 -8.33 10.79 -0.47
C ALA A 27 -7.34 11.65 0.32
N ASN A 28 -7.41 11.61 1.66
CA ASN A 28 -6.49 12.31 2.55
C ASN A 28 -5.13 11.58 2.69
N MET A 29 -5.07 10.28 2.38
CA MET A 29 -3.83 9.50 2.37
C MET A 29 -2.98 9.69 1.10
N TYR A 30 -3.49 10.37 0.07
CA TYR A 30 -2.73 10.61 -1.16
C TYR A 30 -1.37 11.28 -0.89
N SER A 31 -1.37 12.45 -0.24
CA SER A 31 -0.12 13.18 0.01
C SER A 31 0.86 12.42 0.91
N PRO A 32 0.46 11.78 2.01
CA PRO A 32 1.32 10.87 2.76
C PRO A 32 1.96 9.77 1.91
N LEU A 33 1.20 9.08 1.04
CA LEU A 33 1.75 8.02 0.19
C LEU A 33 2.72 8.56 -0.87
N VAL A 34 2.42 9.72 -1.48
CA VAL A 34 3.36 10.39 -2.39
C VAL A 34 4.67 10.73 -1.68
N ASN A 35 4.59 11.29 -0.46
CA ASN A 35 5.78 11.60 0.33
C ASN A 35 6.59 10.33 0.65
N LEU A 36 5.91 9.23 0.96
CA LEU A 36 6.56 7.95 1.23
C LEU A 36 7.34 7.45 -0.01
N ILE A 37 6.71 7.49 -1.20
CA ILE A 37 7.36 7.15 -2.48
C ILE A 37 8.62 7.99 -2.68
N ARG A 38 8.53 9.32 -2.49
CA ARG A 38 9.63 10.25 -2.77
C ARG A 38 10.77 10.17 -1.75
N GLN A 39 10.44 10.07 -0.47
CA GLN A 39 11.45 10.03 0.59
C GLN A 39 12.21 8.71 0.63
N MET A 40 11.54 7.61 0.34
CA MET A 40 12.15 6.28 0.38
C MET A 40 12.64 5.79 -0.98
N ASN A 41 12.42 6.56 -2.06
CA ASN A 41 12.75 6.16 -3.44
C ASN A 41 12.17 4.80 -3.82
N VAL A 42 10.92 4.56 -3.43
CA VAL A 42 10.22 3.30 -3.73
C VAL A 42 9.34 3.43 -4.96
N ASN A 43 9.08 2.33 -5.63
CA ASN A 43 8.23 2.30 -6.82
C ASN A 43 6.74 2.37 -6.50
N ASP A 44 6.34 1.73 -5.41
CA ASP A 44 4.95 1.61 -5.01
C ASP A 44 4.77 2.05 -3.56
N ALA A 45 3.64 2.69 -3.26
CA ALA A 45 3.13 2.83 -1.90
C ALA A 45 1.62 2.61 -1.91
N TYR A 46 1.12 1.90 -0.92
CA TYR A 46 -0.28 1.56 -0.84
C TYR A 46 -0.80 1.48 0.60
N ILE A 47 -2.08 1.75 0.72
CA ILE A 47 -2.86 1.50 1.92
C ILE A 47 -4.12 0.72 1.55
N ILE A 48 -4.43 -0.33 2.30
CA ILE A 48 -5.64 -1.12 2.15
C ILE A 48 -6.36 -1.10 3.49
N LEU A 49 -7.57 -0.54 3.52
CA LEU A 49 -8.35 -0.45 4.74
C LEU A 49 -9.07 -1.77 5.05
N ASN A 50 -9.30 -2.01 6.32
CA ASN A 50 -10.10 -3.15 6.78
C ASN A 50 -11.60 -2.84 6.70
N GLY A 51 -12.05 -2.31 5.57
CA GLY A 51 -13.42 -1.89 5.35
C GLY A 51 -13.81 -1.91 3.86
N PRO A 52 -15.11 -1.80 3.55
CA PRO A 52 -15.62 -1.92 2.20
C PRO A 52 -15.12 -0.79 1.29
N GLY A 53 -14.80 -1.14 0.04
CA GLY A 53 -14.44 -0.21 -1.01
C GLY A 53 -15.62 0.32 -1.79
N ARG A 54 -16.77 -0.35 -1.70
CA ARG A 54 -18.03 -0.02 -2.37
C ARG A 54 -19.21 -0.19 -1.42
N GLU A 55 -20.24 0.62 -1.63
CA GLU A 55 -21.52 0.45 -0.93
C GLU A 55 -22.11 -0.94 -1.23
N ASN A 56 -22.73 -1.52 -0.22
CA ASN A 56 -23.41 -2.83 -0.29
C ASN A 56 -22.50 -4.03 -0.67
N GLU A 57 -21.19 -3.87 -0.61
CA GLU A 57 -20.24 -4.94 -0.87
C GLU A 57 -19.37 -5.19 0.38
N PRO A 58 -19.28 -6.43 0.90
CA PRO A 58 -18.52 -6.69 2.12
C PRO A 58 -17.01 -6.51 1.89
N ALA A 59 -16.31 -6.04 2.90
CA ALA A 59 -14.87 -5.81 2.86
C ALA A 59 -14.04 -7.02 2.39
N LYS A 60 -14.48 -8.25 2.72
CA LYS A 60 -13.82 -9.48 2.27
C LYS A 60 -13.82 -9.68 0.75
N THR A 61 -14.77 -9.07 0.04
CA THR A 61 -14.90 -9.15 -1.41
C THR A 61 -14.17 -7.99 -2.09
N ALA A 62 -14.35 -6.77 -1.54
CA ALA A 62 -13.77 -5.56 -2.10
C ALA A 62 -13.43 -4.57 -0.98
N ARG A 63 -12.13 -4.37 -0.72
CA ARG A 63 -11.64 -3.43 0.30
C ARG A 63 -11.38 -2.06 -0.29
N ALA A 64 -11.61 -1.04 0.52
CA ALA A 64 -11.15 0.30 0.20
C ALA A 64 -9.62 0.34 0.16
N ALA A 65 -9.04 0.87 -0.93
CA ALA A 65 -7.59 0.94 -1.07
C ALA A 65 -7.16 2.14 -1.92
N LEU A 66 -5.95 2.62 -1.63
CA LEU A 66 -5.21 3.55 -2.47
C LEU A 66 -3.84 2.95 -2.76
N TYR A 67 -3.54 2.74 -4.04
CA TYR A 67 -2.28 2.18 -4.50
C TYR A 67 -1.71 3.07 -5.60
N LEU A 68 -0.57 3.68 -5.32
CA LEU A 68 0.17 4.55 -6.22
C LEU A 68 1.43 3.84 -6.71
N ARG A 69 1.80 4.05 -7.98
CA ARG A 69 3.02 3.51 -8.60
C ARG A 69 3.77 4.58 -9.36
N THR A 70 5.10 4.49 -9.37
CA THR A 70 5.99 5.14 -10.33
C THR A 70 7.00 4.14 -10.89
N ASN A 71 7.35 4.30 -12.17
CA ASN A 71 8.41 3.51 -12.79
C ASN A 71 9.80 4.14 -12.61
N ALA A 72 9.86 5.37 -12.10
CA ALA A 72 11.10 6.14 -11.98
C ALA A 72 11.14 6.92 -10.64
N PRO A 73 11.27 6.23 -9.50
CA PRO A 73 11.16 6.85 -8.18
C PRO A 73 12.25 7.89 -7.91
N ASN A 74 13.43 7.74 -8.51
CA ASN A 74 14.59 8.63 -8.34
C ASN A 74 14.52 9.91 -9.18
N ASN A 75 13.55 10.04 -10.07
CA ASN A 75 13.41 11.19 -10.94
C ASN A 75 12.41 12.19 -10.38
N TYR A 76 12.73 13.48 -10.53
CA TYR A 76 11.76 14.52 -10.24
C TYR A 76 10.85 14.76 -11.43
N TYR A 77 9.56 14.66 -11.19
CA TYR A 77 8.53 14.97 -12.19
C TYR A 77 7.61 16.09 -11.68
N PRO A 78 7.44 17.17 -12.48
CA PRO A 78 6.53 18.24 -12.11
C PRO A 78 5.12 17.72 -11.82
N LYS A 79 4.53 18.17 -10.71
CA LYS A 79 3.16 17.82 -10.30
C LYS A 79 2.91 16.31 -10.17
N ASN A 80 3.96 15.51 -9.88
CA ASN A 80 3.85 14.05 -9.77
C ASN A 80 3.26 13.36 -11.01
N SER A 81 3.58 13.87 -12.22
CA SER A 81 3.04 13.38 -13.49
C SER A 81 3.52 11.97 -13.88
N ASP A 82 4.48 11.41 -13.15
CA ASP A 82 4.97 10.04 -13.27
C ASP A 82 4.14 9.03 -12.47
N LEU A 83 3.28 9.52 -11.57
CA LEU A 83 2.47 8.64 -10.72
C LEU A 83 1.28 8.07 -11.47
N LEU A 84 1.06 6.79 -11.29
CA LEU A 84 -0.09 6.04 -11.77
C LEU A 84 -0.97 5.63 -10.58
N LEU A 85 -2.28 5.77 -10.75
CA LEU A 85 -3.26 5.19 -9.83
C LEU A 85 -3.53 3.75 -10.26
N ARG A 86 -3.13 2.79 -9.44
CA ARG A 86 -3.40 1.36 -9.68
C ARG A 86 -4.69 0.90 -9.01
N ILE A 87 -4.89 1.31 -7.74
CA ILE A 87 -6.13 1.04 -7.02
C ILE A 87 -6.58 2.33 -6.35
N GLY A 88 -7.84 2.65 -6.49
CA GLY A 88 -8.45 3.84 -5.87
C GLY A 88 -9.60 4.40 -6.67
N VAL A 89 -10.43 5.18 -6.02
CA VAL A 89 -11.62 5.75 -6.65
C VAL A 89 -11.26 6.80 -7.72
N PRO A 90 -12.04 6.91 -8.81
CA PRO A 90 -11.76 7.88 -9.90
C PRO A 90 -11.69 9.34 -9.44
N ALA A 91 -12.33 9.66 -8.31
CA ALA A 91 -12.28 11.01 -7.74
C ALA A 91 -10.85 11.44 -7.37
N ILE A 92 -10.02 10.51 -6.88
CA ILE A 92 -8.60 10.77 -6.55
C ILE A 92 -7.81 11.07 -7.83
N SER A 93 -7.98 10.26 -8.89
CA SER A 93 -7.35 10.51 -10.19
C SER A 93 -7.69 11.91 -10.72
N ARG A 94 -8.97 12.27 -10.72
CA ARG A 94 -9.40 13.60 -11.18
C ARG A 94 -8.87 14.75 -10.32
N LYS A 95 -8.90 14.59 -8.98
CA LYS A 95 -8.44 15.63 -8.04
C LYS A 95 -6.95 15.94 -8.20
N TYR A 96 -6.14 14.92 -8.41
CA TYR A 96 -4.68 15.03 -8.45
C TYR A 96 -4.09 14.89 -9.85
N ASN A 97 -4.95 14.80 -10.88
CA ASN A 97 -4.55 14.62 -12.29
C ASN A 97 -3.61 13.43 -12.50
N LEU A 98 -3.95 12.29 -11.89
CA LEU A 98 -3.20 11.05 -12.02
C LEU A 98 -3.65 10.26 -13.25
N ALA A 99 -2.70 9.72 -14.00
CA ALA A 99 -3.01 8.70 -14.99
C ALA A 99 -3.47 7.40 -14.30
N LEU A 100 -4.41 6.70 -14.93
CA LEU A 100 -4.81 5.37 -14.48
C LEU A 100 -3.82 4.32 -15.01
N ASP A 101 -3.45 3.37 -14.17
CA ASP A 101 -2.71 2.19 -14.59
C ASP A 101 -3.56 1.33 -15.56
N SER A 102 -2.91 0.57 -16.45
CA SER A 102 -3.60 -0.30 -17.43
C SER A 102 -4.52 -1.34 -16.76
N TYR A 103 -4.22 -1.73 -15.53
CA TYR A 103 -4.98 -2.69 -14.72
C TYR A 103 -5.67 -2.01 -13.54
N TRP A 104 -6.01 -0.73 -13.68
CA TRP A 104 -6.66 0.04 -12.63
C TRP A 104 -7.93 -0.63 -12.11
N GLN A 105 -8.08 -0.61 -10.78
CA GLN A 105 -9.29 -1.04 -10.07
C GLN A 105 -9.75 0.05 -9.11
N SER A 106 -11.07 0.19 -8.91
CA SER A 106 -11.61 1.18 -7.98
C SER A 106 -11.42 0.81 -6.50
N CYS A 107 -11.15 -0.46 -6.21
CA CYS A 107 -10.94 -1.01 -4.87
C CYS A 107 -10.04 -2.25 -4.96
N PHE A 108 -9.50 -2.69 -3.84
CA PHE A 108 -8.73 -3.93 -3.75
C PHE A 108 -9.68 -5.13 -3.73
N VAL A 109 -9.59 -5.97 -4.75
CA VAL A 109 -10.38 -7.19 -4.93
C VAL A 109 -9.44 -8.39 -4.85
N PRO A 110 -9.37 -9.11 -3.71
CA PRO A 110 -8.41 -10.20 -3.52
C PRO A 110 -8.48 -11.28 -4.61
N SER A 111 -9.68 -11.62 -5.09
CA SER A 111 -9.88 -12.65 -6.13
C SER A 111 -9.32 -12.28 -7.51
N LEU A 112 -8.97 -11.02 -7.75
CA LEU A 112 -8.32 -10.56 -8.97
C LEU A 112 -6.79 -10.48 -8.85
N CYS A 113 -6.25 -10.65 -7.64
CA CYS A 113 -4.81 -10.59 -7.40
C CYS A 113 -4.18 -11.97 -7.64
N ALA A 114 -2.97 -11.97 -8.19
CA ALA A 114 -2.18 -13.19 -8.35
C ALA A 114 -1.66 -13.69 -6.99
N ASP A 115 -1.40 -12.76 -6.07
CA ASP A 115 -0.91 -13.02 -4.72
C ASP A 115 -1.45 -11.97 -3.75
N THR A 116 -1.89 -12.38 -2.58
CA THR A 116 -2.41 -11.53 -1.50
C THR A 116 -1.59 -11.57 -0.21
N ASP A 117 -0.50 -12.31 -0.18
CA ASP A 117 0.35 -12.49 1.02
C ASP A 117 0.81 -11.16 1.62
N PHE A 118 1.11 -10.17 0.80
CA PHE A 118 1.48 -8.83 1.24
C PHE A 118 0.41 -8.14 2.09
N PHE A 119 -0.85 -8.55 1.96
CA PHE A 119 -1.98 -8.10 2.77
C PHE A 119 -2.28 -9.12 3.87
N ASP A 120 -2.40 -10.41 3.52
CA ASP A 120 -2.91 -11.43 4.43
C ASP A 120 -1.91 -11.77 5.54
N GLN A 121 -0.61 -11.79 5.26
CA GLN A 121 0.40 -12.18 6.24
C GLN A 121 0.50 -11.18 7.41
N PRO A 122 0.71 -9.86 7.20
CA PRO A 122 0.76 -8.91 8.31
C PRO A 122 -0.60 -8.76 9.00
N TYR A 123 -1.71 -8.89 8.25
CA TYR A 123 -3.07 -8.87 8.80
C TYR A 123 -3.29 -10.02 9.78
N ASN A 124 -2.99 -11.24 9.35
CA ASN A 124 -3.17 -12.43 10.17
C ASN A 124 -2.16 -12.50 11.33
N ALA A 125 -0.89 -12.11 11.11
CA ALA A 125 0.10 -12.06 12.16
C ALA A 125 -0.34 -11.16 13.32
N TYR A 126 -0.89 -9.97 13.01
CA TYR A 126 -1.44 -9.08 14.02
C TYR A 126 -2.63 -9.69 14.76
N LEU A 127 -3.61 -10.25 14.04
CA LEU A 127 -4.80 -10.86 14.65
C LEU A 127 -4.45 -12.04 15.57
N HIS A 128 -3.50 -12.89 15.17
CA HIS A 128 -3.09 -14.04 16.00
C HIS A 128 -2.25 -13.64 17.22
N SER A 129 -1.54 -12.53 17.17
CA SER A 129 -0.72 -12.04 18.30
C SER A 129 -1.55 -11.46 19.45
N GLN A 130 -2.84 -11.20 19.22
CA GLN A 130 -3.76 -10.52 20.17
C GLN A 130 -3.20 -9.20 20.75
N GLY A 131 -2.34 -8.51 19.96
CA GLY A 131 -1.76 -7.23 20.33
C GLY A 131 -0.89 -7.35 21.59
N THR A 132 0.32 -7.84 21.45
CA THR A 132 1.31 -7.78 22.52
C THR A 132 1.53 -6.33 22.91
N ALA A 133 1.30 -5.98 24.17
CA ALA A 133 1.51 -4.64 24.69
C ALA A 133 2.94 -4.18 24.35
N ASN A 134 3.08 -2.99 23.75
CA ASN A 134 4.33 -2.36 23.32
C ASN A 134 5.00 -2.91 22.03
N ALA A 135 4.35 -3.75 21.23
CA ALA A 135 4.90 -4.14 19.94
C ALA A 135 4.75 -3.00 18.90
N ALA A 136 5.79 -2.82 18.07
CA ALA A 136 5.76 -1.87 16.96
C ALA A 136 5.07 -2.50 15.73
N PRO A 137 4.50 -1.70 14.80
CA PRO A 137 3.93 -2.24 13.56
C PRO A 137 4.91 -3.14 12.77
N SER A 138 6.22 -2.85 12.85
CA SER A 138 7.28 -3.64 12.22
C SER A 138 7.41 -5.07 12.76
N ASP A 139 6.95 -5.34 13.99
CA ASP A 139 7.02 -6.67 14.59
C ASP A 139 6.10 -7.68 13.89
N TRP A 140 5.11 -7.18 13.16
CA TRP A 140 4.23 -7.95 12.28
C TRP A 140 4.44 -7.61 10.80
N GLY A 141 5.58 -6.97 10.50
CA GLY A 141 5.94 -6.62 9.13
C GLY A 141 6.20 -7.86 8.29
N TYR A 142 5.81 -7.83 7.02
CA TYR A 142 5.99 -8.94 6.09
C TYR A 142 6.67 -8.48 4.81
N TRP A 143 7.75 -9.20 4.45
CA TRP A 143 8.42 -9.08 3.16
C TRP A 143 7.87 -10.10 2.18
N CYS A 144 7.29 -9.64 1.07
CA CYS A 144 6.88 -10.49 -0.05
C CYS A 144 7.83 -10.27 -1.22
N MET A 145 8.49 -11.35 -1.67
CA MET A 145 9.49 -11.32 -2.74
C MET A 145 8.90 -11.79 -4.06
N GLY A 146 9.27 -11.12 -5.15
CA GLY A 146 8.86 -11.54 -6.50
C GLY A 146 7.36 -11.41 -6.78
N ARG A 147 6.68 -10.50 -6.07
CA ARG A 147 5.24 -10.33 -6.16
C ARG A 147 4.79 -9.76 -7.50
N LYS A 148 3.70 -10.31 -7.99
CA LYS A 148 2.86 -9.69 -9.01
C LYS A 148 1.51 -9.35 -8.39
N LEU A 149 1.05 -8.10 -8.54
CA LEU A 149 -0.30 -7.76 -8.07
C LEU A 149 -1.37 -8.46 -8.91
N TYR A 150 -1.16 -8.50 -10.23
CA TYR A 150 -2.01 -9.20 -11.19
C TYR A 150 -1.18 -10.17 -12.03
N GLU A 151 -1.80 -11.23 -12.55
CA GLU A 151 -1.14 -12.25 -13.38
C GLU A 151 -0.31 -11.68 -14.53
N HIS A 152 -0.79 -10.59 -15.14
CA HIS A 152 -0.17 -9.96 -16.31
C HIS A 152 0.85 -8.87 -15.95
N ASP A 153 1.16 -8.66 -14.67
CA ASP A 153 2.20 -7.71 -14.28
C ASP A 153 3.56 -8.19 -14.81
N ALA A 154 4.23 -7.34 -15.56
CA ALA A 154 5.57 -7.65 -16.08
C ALA A 154 6.68 -7.54 -15.02
N ALA A 155 6.42 -6.79 -13.95
CA ALA A 155 7.43 -6.49 -12.94
C ALA A 155 7.31 -7.39 -11.71
N ASN A 156 8.44 -7.94 -11.28
CA ASN A 156 8.58 -8.56 -9.97
C ASN A 156 8.81 -7.46 -8.93
N LEU A 157 7.90 -7.38 -7.97
CA LEU A 157 7.97 -6.45 -6.85
C LEU A 157 8.47 -7.17 -5.61
N MET A 158 9.35 -6.50 -4.88
CA MET A 158 9.60 -6.79 -3.48
C MET A 158 8.74 -5.83 -2.68
N THR A 159 7.89 -6.31 -1.80
CA THR A 159 7.03 -5.44 -0.99
C THR A 159 7.26 -5.67 0.49
N TYR A 160 7.17 -4.60 1.26
CA TYR A 160 7.12 -4.64 2.71
C TYR A 160 5.82 -4.03 3.20
N SER A 161 5.13 -4.74 4.06
CA SER A 161 3.81 -4.35 4.58
C SER A 161 3.75 -4.45 6.08
N VAL A 162 3.04 -3.52 6.70
CA VAL A 162 2.82 -3.49 8.16
C VAL A 162 1.34 -3.28 8.47
N PRO A 163 0.82 -3.83 9.58
CA PRO A 163 -0.54 -3.57 10.03
C PRO A 163 -0.68 -2.16 10.60
N LEU A 164 -1.84 -1.56 10.38
CA LEU A 164 -2.24 -0.28 10.95
C LEU A 164 -3.32 -0.51 12.01
N TYR A 165 -3.01 -0.16 13.26
CA TYR A 165 -3.91 -0.32 14.39
C TYR A 165 -3.89 0.94 15.29
N ASN A 166 -4.93 1.14 16.06
CA ASN A 166 -5.03 2.24 17.01
C ASN A 166 -4.52 1.84 18.41
N ALA A 167 -4.52 2.77 19.34
CA ALA A 167 -4.09 2.54 20.71
C ALA A 167 -4.93 1.49 21.46
N SER A 168 -6.19 1.25 21.05
CA SER A 168 -7.04 0.19 21.60
C SER A 168 -6.81 -1.18 20.96
N GLY A 169 -5.89 -1.30 19.98
CA GLY A 169 -5.60 -2.54 19.28
C GLY A 169 -6.57 -2.85 18.12
N THR A 170 -7.41 -1.90 17.69
CA THR A 170 -8.29 -2.13 16.54
C THR A 170 -7.49 -2.03 15.26
N LEU A 171 -7.42 -3.14 14.50
CA LEU A 171 -6.79 -3.20 13.19
C LEU A 171 -7.70 -2.54 12.14
N TRP A 172 -7.21 -1.47 11.50
CA TRP A 172 -7.99 -0.70 10.54
C TRP A 172 -7.45 -0.73 9.11
N GLY A 173 -6.26 -1.31 8.90
CA GLY A 173 -5.70 -1.45 7.57
C GLY A 173 -4.29 -2.02 7.54
N ILE A 174 -3.73 -2.04 6.32
CA ILE A 174 -2.35 -2.42 6.01
C ILE A 174 -1.73 -1.29 5.21
N LEU A 175 -0.51 -0.87 5.58
CA LEU A 175 0.32 0.05 4.82
C LEU A 175 1.48 -0.73 4.22
N GLY A 176 1.84 -0.45 2.97
CA GLY A 176 2.99 -1.09 2.36
C GLY A 176 3.69 -0.24 1.33
N ILE A 177 4.92 -0.64 1.03
CA ILE A 177 5.79 -0.09 -0.01
C ILE A 177 6.27 -1.21 -0.93
N GLY A 178 6.69 -0.85 -2.14
CA GLY A 178 7.20 -1.82 -3.10
C GLY A 178 8.35 -1.27 -3.92
N PHE A 179 9.27 -2.18 -4.27
CA PHE A 179 10.43 -1.91 -5.10
C PHE A 179 10.42 -2.83 -6.32
N PHE A 180 10.80 -2.34 -7.47
CA PHE A 180 11.22 -3.23 -8.55
C PHE A 180 12.61 -3.79 -8.23
N GLN A 181 12.78 -5.07 -8.41
CA GLN A 181 14.08 -5.73 -8.20
C GLN A 181 15.19 -5.03 -8.99
N GLN A 182 14.91 -4.60 -10.22
CA GLN A 182 15.87 -3.87 -11.07
C GLN A 182 16.36 -2.55 -10.45
N ASN A 183 15.51 -1.86 -9.69
CA ASN A 183 15.91 -0.61 -9.02
C ASN A 183 16.87 -0.90 -7.85
N LEU A 184 16.67 -1.99 -7.15
CA LEU A 184 17.58 -2.39 -6.08
C LEU A 184 18.96 -2.77 -6.63
N GLU A 185 19.00 -3.50 -7.74
CA GLU A 185 20.23 -3.86 -8.44
C GLU A 185 21.00 -2.62 -8.92
N SER A 186 20.30 -1.55 -9.30
CA SER A 186 20.93 -0.29 -9.71
C SER A 186 21.54 0.50 -8.54
N VAL A 187 21.03 0.31 -7.32
CA VAL A 187 21.54 0.98 -6.10
C VAL A 187 22.70 0.19 -5.48
N LEU A 188 22.75 -1.12 -5.72
CA LEU A 188 23.78 -2.03 -5.23
C LEU A 188 24.49 -2.75 -6.40
N PRO A 189 25.19 -2.00 -7.27
CA PRO A 189 25.85 -2.61 -8.43
C PRO A 189 26.95 -3.58 -7.95
N ALA A 190 26.93 -4.79 -8.49
CA ALA A 190 27.92 -5.81 -8.16
C ALA A 190 29.38 -5.36 -8.40
N ALA A 191 29.59 -4.41 -9.32
CA ALA A 191 30.89 -3.82 -9.62
C ALA A 191 31.52 -3.07 -8.42
N ASP A 192 30.70 -2.53 -7.52
CA ASP A 192 31.19 -1.79 -6.34
C ASP A 192 31.65 -2.72 -5.21
N LEU A 193 31.37 -4.01 -5.32
CA LEU A 193 31.70 -5.02 -4.31
C LEU A 193 32.99 -5.81 -4.64
N GLY A 194 33.63 -5.50 -5.80
CA GLY A 194 34.82 -6.21 -6.29
C GLY A 194 34.56 -7.64 -6.78
N ASP A 195 35.59 -8.27 -7.32
CA ASP A 195 35.53 -9.64 -7.83
C ASP A 195 35.14 -10.63 -6.71
N GLY A 196 33.97 -11.25 -6.85
CA GLY A 196 33.43 -12.21 -5.89
C GLY A 196 32.59 -11.59 -4.76
N GLY A 197 32.37 -10.27 -4.75
CA GLY A 197 31.45 -9.63 -3.83
C GLY A 197 30.00 -9.88 -4.17
N GLY A 198 29.13 -10.01 -3.16
CA GLY A 198 27.68 -10.10 -3.29
C GLY A 198 26.98 -9.28 -2.22
N ALA A 199 25.91 -8.59 -2.57
CA ALA A 199 25.03 -7.95 -1.59
C ALA A 199 23.91 -8.91 -1.23
N TRP A 200 23.70 -9.11 0.08
CA TRP A 200 22.63 -9.93 0.62
C TRP A 200 21.72 -9.04 1.46
N LEU A 201 20.43 -9.08 1.17
CA LEU A 201 19.40 -8.56 2.07
C LEU A 201 19.04 -9.67 3.06
N LEU A 202 19.38 -9.44 4.32
CA LEU A 202 19.03 -10.32 5.44
C LEU A 202 17.77 -9.83 6.11
#